data_81ee902e77d698cc3d5efadfc5379238
#
_entry.id   81ee902e77d698cc3d5efadfc5379238
#
_cell.length_a   1.000
_cell.length_b   1.000
_cell.length_c   1.000
_cell.angle_alpha   90.00
_cell.angle_beta   90.00
_cell.angle_gamma   90.00
#
_symmetry.space_group_name_H-M   'P 1'
#
loop_
_entity.id
_entity.type
_entity.pdbx_description
1 polymer ?
#
loop_
_entity_poly.entity_id
_entity_poly.type
_entity_poly.pdbx_seq_one_letter_code
_entity_poly.pdbx_strand_id
1 'polypeptide(L)'
;IQLCLTMAYDAKVNYVDVLGSVRYWDILIYNHLREKNIVIPPKRKSEKIEKFEGAYVKDPQVGMHKWVMSFDLNSLYPHLIMQYNISPETLMPSEIKEGMVDKILDGKIRNTTDHCMTPNGAFFEAKQQYEDTKDPRLLKHISLYNNIQMAKKISLNSAYGAIGNNWFRYFDLMVA
;
A
#
# COMPACT_ATOMS: atom_id res chain seq x y z
N ILE A 1 -13.93 -15.04 -4.84
CA ILE A 1 -15.19 -14.27 -4.67
C ILE A 1 -15.20 -13.57 -3.32
N GLN A 2 -15.02 -14.26 -2.21
CA GLN A 2 -15.08 -13.67 -0.86
C GLN A 2 -14.07 -12.52 -0.67
N LEU A 3 -12.83 -12.68 -1.14
CA LEU A 3 -11.81 -11.63 -1.09
C LEU A 3 -12.23 -10.38 -1.88
N CYS A 4 -12.74 -10.55 -3.11
CA CYS A 4 -13.22 -9.43 -3.92
C CYS A 4 -14.39 -8.70 -3.26
N LEU A 5 -15.31 -9.43 -2.63
CA LEU A 5 -16.42 -8.83 -1.88
C LEU A 5 -15.91 -8.04 -0.66
N THR A 6 -14.93 -8.59 0.07
CA THR A 6 -14.30 -7.88 1.21
C THR A 6 -13.63 -6.59 0.75
N MET A 7 -12.87 -6.63 -0.34
CA MET A 7 -12.22 -5.45 -0.92
C MET A 7 -13.25 -4.41 -1.40
N ALA A 8 -14.31 -4.86 -2.09
CA ALA A 8 -15.36 -3.99 -2.58
C ALA A 8 -16.09 -3.26 -1.43
N TYR A 9 -16.39 -4.00 -0.37
CA TYR A 9 -17.04 -3.44 0.83
C TYR A 9 -16.15 -2.41 1.54
N ASP A 10 -14.88 -2.76 1.73
CA ASP A 10 -13.91 -1.89 2.42
C ASP A 10 -13.67 -0.58 1.66
N ALA A 11 -13.50 -0.64 0.35
CA ALA A 11 -13.27 0.54 -0.49
C ALA A 11 -14.55 1.24 -0.94
N LYS A 12 -15.73 0.70 -0.64
CA LYS A 12 -17.05 1.20 -1.11
C LYS A 12 -17.12 1.32 -2.64
N VAL A 13 -16.65 0.28 -3.34
CA VAL A 13 -16.61 0.20 -4.80
C VAL A 13 -17.46 -0.96 -5.32
N ASN A 14 -17.81 -0.96 -6.60
CA ASN A 14 -18.36 -2.14 -7.23
C ASN A 14 -17.35 -3.28 -7.23
N TYR A 15 -17.82 -4.51 -6.99
CA TYR A 15 -16.91 -5.66 -6.94
C TYR A 15 -16.17 -5.91 -8.26
N VAL A 16 -16.70 -5.45 -9.40
CA VAL A 16 -16.03 -5.49 -10.71
C VAL A 16 -14.84 -4.53 -10.76
N ASP A 17 -14.95 -3.38 -10.12
CA ASP A 17 -13.89 -2.35 -10.08
C ASP A 17 -12.69 -2.78 -9.22
N VAL A 18 -12.87 -3.75 -8.32
CA VAL A 18 -11.79 -4.30 -7.50
C VAL A 18 -10.69 -4.97 -8.33
N LEU A 19 -11.03 -5.49 -9.51
CA LEU A 19 -10.05 -6.14 -10.40
C LEU A 19 -9.08 -5.15 -11.06
N GLY A 20 -9.40 -3.87 -11.05
CA GLY A 20 -8.55 -2.81 -11.57
C GLY A 20 -7.90 -1.98 -10.47
N SER A 21 -6.60 -2.17 -10.23
CA SER A 21 -5.88 -1.48 -9.14
C SER A 21 -6.01 0.04 -9.21
N VAL A 22 -5.90 0.63 -10.39
CA VAL A 22 -6.05 2.08 -10.61
C VAL A 22 -7.44 2.56 -10.22
N ARG A 23 -8.48 1.84 -10.65
CA ARG A 23 -9.87 2.19 -10.35
C ARG A 23 -10.19 2.05 -8.87
N TYR A 24 -9.70 0.96 -8.27
CA TYR A 24 -9.85 0.70 -6.84
C TYR A 24 -9.26 1.83 -6.00
N TRP A 25 -8.00 2.22 -6.26
CA TRP A 25 -7.32 3.28 -5.54
C TRP A 25 -7.91 4.66 -5.80
N ASP A 26 -8.32 4.95 -7.04
CA ASP A 26 -8.98 6.22 -7.39
C ASP A 26 -10.24 6.44 -6.54
N ILE A 27 -11.07 5.41 -6.40
CA ILE A 27 -12.31 5.51 -5.62
C ILE A 27 -12.03 5.51 -4.10
N LEU A 28 -11.07 4.73 -3.63
CA LEU A 28 -10.70 4.69 -2.22
C LEU A 28 -10.21 6.06 -1.73
N ILE A 29 -9.30 6.68 -2.47
CA ILE A 29 -8.78 8.02 -2.17
C ILE A 29 -9.90 9.06 -2.32
N TYR A 30 -10.71 8.97 -3.36
CA TYR A 30 -11.87 9.84 -3.57
C TYR A 30 -12.79 9.84 -2.35
N ASN A 31 -13.17 8.67 -1.85
CA ASN A 31 -14.05 8.54 -0.69
C ASN A 31 -13.40 9.15 0.56
N HIS A 32 -12.11 8.89 0.78
CA HIS A 32 -11.37 9.44 1.90
C HIS A 32 -11.29 10.98 1.88
N LEU A 33 -10.96 11.56 0.73
CA LEU A 33 -10.91 13.03 0.58
C LEU A 33 -12.29 13.66 0.75
N ARG A 34 -13.33 13.03 0.22
CA ARG A 34 -14.71 13.48 0.38
C ARG A 34 -15.16 13.49 1.85
N GLU A 35 -14.82 12.45 2.61
CA GLU A 35 -15.12 12.38 4.05
C GLU A 35 -14.42 13.50 4.84
N LYS A 36 -13.26 13.95 4.37
CA LYS A 36 -12.51 15.06 4.96
C LYS A 36 -12.87 16.45 4.41
N ASN A 37 -13.83 16.54 3.51
CA ASN A 37 -14.21 17.78 2.79
C ASN A 37 -13.03 18.44 2.05
N ILE A 38 -12.12 17.62 1.53
CA ILE A 38 -10.98 18.09 0.72
C ILE A 38 -11.41 18.11 -0.76
N VAL A 39 -11.02 19.17 -1.46
CA VAL A 39 -11.29 19.33 -2.89
C VAL A 39 -10.59 18.23 -3.69
N ILE A 40 -11.35 17.54 -4.52
CA ILE A 40 -10.84 16.43 -5.32
C ILE A 40 -10.44 16.94 -6.69
N PRO A 41 -9.19 16.70 -7.15
CA PRO A 41 -8.76 17.15 -8.45
C PRO A 41 -9.54 16.45 -9.58
N PRO A 42 -9.81 17.13 -10.71
CA PRO A 42 -10.43 16.51 -11.86
C PRO A 42 -9.51 15.44 -12.45
N LYS A 43 -10.11 14.40 -13.05
CA LYS A 43 -9.34 13.39 -13.76
C LYS A 43 -8.70 14.01 -15.00
N ARG A 44 -7.38 14.02 -15.07
CA ARG A 44 -6.62 14.51 -16.22
C ARG A 44 -6.51 13.43 -17.29
N LYS A 45 -6.61 13.82 -18.57
CA LYS A 45 -6.15 12.99 -19.67
C LYS A 45 -4.64 13.20 -19.76
N SER A 46 -3.89 12.22 -19.37
CA SER A 46 -2.42 12.24 -19.47
C SER A 46 -1.99 11.41 -20.67
N GLU A 47 -1.22 12.00 -21.56
CA GLU A 47 -0.50 11.25 -22.59
C GLU A 47 0.77 10.69 -21.96
N LYS A 48 1.07 9.44 -22.28
CA LYS A 48 2.29 8.77 -21.77
C LYS A 48 3.49 9.30 -22.51
N ILE A 49 4.14 10.31 -21.96
CA ILE A 49 5.29 10.98 -22.59
C ILE A 49 6.59 10.24 -22.25
N GLU A 50 6.71 9.73 -21.02
CA GLU A 50 7.92 9.08 -20.54
C GLU A 50 7.62 7.79 -19.78
N LYS A 51 8.59 6.86 -19.79
CA LYS A 51 8.59 5.67 -18.95
C LYS A 51 9.50 5.95 -17.76
N PHE A 52 8.99 5.73 -16.54
CA PHE A 52 9.86 5.71 -15.37
C PHE A 52 10.58 4.35 -15.27
N GLU A 53 11.77 4.38 -14.72
CA GLU A 53 12.58 3.18 -14.49
C GLU A 53 11.96 2.37 -13.33
N GLY A 54 11.81 1.08 -13.53
CA GLY A 54 11.27 0.18 -12.51
C GLY A 54 12.29 -0.17 -11.43
N ALA A 55 11.95 -1.12 -10.57
CA ALA A 55 12.85 -1.58 -9.52
C ALA A 55 14.18 -2.13 -10.10
N TYR A 56 15.28 -1.78 -9.45
CA TYR A 56 16.58 -2.33 -9.78
C TYR A 56 16.62 -3.84 -9.50
N VAL A 57 17.01 -4.60 -10.49
CA VAL A 57 17.22 -6.05 -10.37
C VAL A 57 18.69 -6.32 -10.68
N LYS A 58 19.43 -6.79 -9.68
CA LYS A 58 20.82 -7.18 -9.86
C LYS A 58 20.92 -8.53 -10.59
N ASP A 59 21.81 -8.61 -11.59
CA ASP A 59 22.08 -9.85 -12.28
C ASP A 59 22.60 -10.93 -11.32
N PRO A 60 22.11 -12.18 -11.46
CA PRO A 60 22.56 -13.27 -10.61
C PRO A 60 24.02 -13.63 -10.87
N GLN A 61 24.77 -13.83 -9.82
CA GLN A 61 26.10 -14.43 -9.92
C GLN A 61 25.96 -15.95 -10.09
N VAL A 62 26.25 -16.45 -11.27
CA VAL A 62 26.12 -17.88 -11.57
C VAL A 62 27.24 -18.66 -10.87
N GLY A 63 26.89 -19.72 -10.11
CA GLY A 63 27.84 -20.55 -9.42
C GLY A 63 27.24 -21.26 -8.22
N MET A 64 28.07 -22.04 -7.55
CA MET A 64 27.74 -22.69 -6.28
C MET A 64 28.15 -21.76 -5.14
N HIS A 65 27.20 -21.33 -4.32
CA HIS A 65 27.43 -20.45 -3.18
C HIS A 65 27.23 -21.22 -1.86
N LYS A 66 28.16 -21.05 -0.92
CA LYS A 66 28.06 -21.59 0.43
C LYS A 66 27.54 -20.49 1.36
N TRP A 67 26.80 -20.89 2.40
CA TRP A 67 26.32 -19.99 3.44
C TRP A 67 25.37 -18.89 2.89
N VAL A 68 24.41 -19.32 2.09
CA VAL A 68 23.40 -18.38 1.52
C VAL A 68 22.34 -18.09 2.57
N MET A 69 22.07 -16.80 2.83
CA MET A 69 20.96 -16.34 3.63
C MET A 69 20.01 -15.53 2.72
N SER A 70 18.72 -15.81 2.82
CA SER A 70 17.67 -15.09 2.10
C SER A 70 16.89 -14.21 3.07
N PHE A 71 16.75 -12.94 2.73
CA PHE A 71 15.96 -11.97 3.48
C PHE A 71 14.84 -11.44 2.60
N ASP A 72 13.67 -11.27 3.18
CA ASP A 72 12.52 -10.63 2.52
C ASP A 72 11.96 -9.53 3.42
N LEU A 73 11.70 -8.36 2.82
CA LEU A 73 11.15 -7.21 3.52
C LEU A 73 9.63 -7.18 3.34
N ASN A 74 8.92 -7.42 4.41
CA ASN A 74 7.45 -7.38 4.38
C ASN A 74 6.93 -6.00 3.96
N SER A 75 6.12 -5.98 2.87
CA SER A 75 5.44 -4.77 2.41
C SER A 75 6.39 -3.57 2.20
N LEU A 76 7.54 -3.79 1.56
CA LEU A 76 8.61 -2.78 1.40
C LEU A 76 8.07 -1.45 0.86
N TYR A 77 7.38 -1.46 -0.28
CA TYR A 77 6.85 -0.23 -0.90
C TYR A 77 5.90 0.56 0.01
N PRO A 78 4.87 -0.05 0.61
CA PRO A 78 4.00 0.66 1.56
C PRO A 78 4.77 1.27 2.73
N HIS A 79 5.75 0.56 3.29
CA HIS A 79 6.54 1.09 4.40
C HIS A 79 7.44 2.26 3.98
N LEU A 80 8.02 2.22 2.79
CA LEU A 80 8.79 3.36 2.27
C LEU A 80 7.90 4.58 2.02
N ILE A 81 6.72 4.39 1.41
CA ILE A 81 5.74 5.47 1.21
C ILE A 81 5.36 6.12 2.54
N MET A 82 5.10 5.32 3.58
CA MET A 82 4.76 5.85 4.91
C MET A 82 5.96 6.52 5.59
N GLN A 83 7.14 5.89 5.56
CA GLN A 83 8.34 6.37 6.24
C GLN A 83 8.81 7.71 5.68
N TYR A 84 8.81 7.85 4.36
CA TYR A 84 9.28 9.04 3.67
C TYR A 84 8.15 10.02 3.32
N ASN A 85 6.91 9.70 3.71
CA ASN A 85 5.71 10.50 3.42
C ASN A 85 5.59 10.85 1.93
N ILE A 86 5.76 9.83 1.07
CA ILE A 86 5.77 10.00 -0.38
C ILE A 86 4.34 10.23 -0.88
N SER A 87 4.08 11.44 -1.38
CA SER A 87 2.81 11.79 -2.02
C SER A 87 3.02 12.99 -2.97
N PRO A 88 2.11 13.24 -3.93
CA PRO A 88 2.20 14.43 -4.77
C PRO A 88 2.19 15.75 -4.00
N GLU A 89 1.56 15.78 -2.82
CA GLU A 89 1.47 16.97 -1.95
C GLU A 89 2.77 17.25 -1.20
N THR A 90 3.59 16.22 -0.99
CA THR A 90 4.87 16.33 -0.28
C THR A 90 6.06 16.47 -1.20
N LEU A 91 5.82 16.49 -2.52
CA LEU A 91 6.87 16.74 -3.51
C LEU A 91 7.38 18.17 -3.38
N MET A 92 8.66 18.32 -3.02
CA MET A 92 9.28 19.62 -2.85
C MET A 92 10.14 20.01 -4.06
N PRO A 93 10.28 21.32 -4.36
CA PRO A 93 11.24 21.81 -5.35
C PRO A 93 12.66 21.36 -5.01
N SER A 94 13.49 21.15 -6.03
CA SER A 94 14.84 20.60 -5.89
C SER A 94 15.78 21.41 -4.95
N GLU A 95 15.54 22.68 -4.83
CA GLU A 95 16.35 23.60 -3.99
C GLU A 95 16.24 23.36 -2.48
N ILE A 96 15.20 22.62 -2.04
CA ILE A 96 14.95 22.36 -0.62
C ILE A 96 15.40 20.94 -0.23
N LYS A 97 15.86 20.12 -1.18
CA LYS A 97 16.11 18.68 -0.99
C LYS A 97 17.29 18.33 -0.09
N GLU A 98 18.39 19.10 -0.11
CA GLU A 98 19.65 18.68 0.54
C GLU A 98 19.57 18.54 2.07
N GLY A 99 18.88 19.42 2.76
CA GLY A 99 18.78 19.33 4.22
C GLY A 99 17.62 18.49 4.75
N MET A 100 16.68 18.07 3.90
CA MET A 100 15.46 17.37 4.32
C MET A 100 15.62 15.86 4.28
N VAL A 101 16.41 15.33 3.33
CA VAL A 101 16.74 13.91 3.27
C VAL A 101 17.45 13.48 4.55
N ASP A 102 18.43 14.27 5.01
CA ASP A 102 19.16 14.00 6.24
C ASP A 102 18.23 14.02 7.48
N LYS A 103 17.28 14.94 7.53
CA LYS A 103 16.29 15.01 8.62
C LYS A 103 15.34 13.81 8.64
N ILE A 104 14.99 13.27 7.47
CA ILE A 104 14.18 12.07 7.35
C ILE A 104 14.99 10.84 7.77
N LEU A 105 16.22 10.72 7.29
CA LEU A 105 17.15 9.64 7.64
C LEU A 105 17.49 9.64 9.15
N ASP A 106 17.66 10.81 9.73
CA ASP A 106 17.89 10.98 11.17
C ASP A 106 16.62 10.71 12.02
N GLY A 107 15.50 10.41 11.42
CA GLY A 107 14.22 10.18 12.11
C GLY A 107 13.64 11.41 12.79
N LYS A 108 14.09 12.60 12.45
CA LYS A 108 13.61 13.88 13.00
C LYS A 108 12.25 14.28 12.43
N ILE A 109 11.89 13.77 11.26
CA ILE A 109 10.56 13.91 10.68
C ILE A 109 9.87 12.56 10.83
N ARG A 110 8.99 12.45 11.80
CA ARG A 110 8.14 11.27 11.97
C ARG A 110 6.81 11.53 11.28
N ASN A 111 6.42 10.58 10.45
CA ASN A 111 5.04 10.51 10.01
C ASN A 111 4.24 9.87 11.14
N THR A 112 3.49 10.66 11.90
CA THR A 112 2.61 10.17 12.95
C THR A 112 1.36 9.59 12.31
N THR A 113 1.41 8.34 11.93
CA THR A 113 0.18 7.56 11.74
C THR A 113 -0.17 6.96 13.09
N ASP A 114 -1.33 7.33 13.62
CA ASP A 114 -1.89 6.68 14.79
C ASP A 114 -1.92 5.17 14.58
N HIS A 115 -1.43 4.42 15.56
CA HIS A 115 -1.42 2.97 15.51
C HIS A 115 -2.86 2.46 15.57
N CYS A 116 -3.47 2.20 14.43
CA CYS A 116 -4.61 1.30 14.35
C CYS A 116 -4.12 -0.13 14.57
N MET A 117 -4.85 -0.92 15.37
CA MET A 117 -4.67 -2.37 15.39
C MET A 117 -4.74 -2.89 13.95
N THR A 118 -3.65 -3.43 13.46
CA THR A 118 -3.63 -3.94 12.09
C THR A 118 -4.52 -5.17 12.00
N PRO A 119 -5.20 -5.42 10.86
CA PRO A 119 -5.97 -6.66 10.64
C PRO A 119 -5.14 -7.93 10.91
N ASN A 120 -3.82 -7.85 10.79
CA ASN A 120 -2.90 -8.92 11.13
C ASN A 120 -2.94 -9.25 12.63
N GLY A 121 -2.93 -8.26 13.52
CA GLY A 121 -3.02 -8.48 14.96
C GLY A 121 -4.28 -9.25 15.34
N ALA A 122 -5.44 -8.81 14.87
CA ALA A 122 -6.71 -9.47 15.12
C ALA A 122 -6.77 -10.92 14.58
N PHE A 123 -6.13 -11.19 13.45
CA PHE A 123 -6.03 -12.54 12.89
C PHE A 123 -5.20 -13.47 13.80
N PHE A 124 -4.04 -13.01 14.25
CA PHE A 124 -3.16 -13.80 15.12
C PHE A 124 -3.78 -14.05 16.49
N GLU A 125 -4.42 -13.05 17.09
CA GLU A 125 -5.14 -13.20 18.36
C GLU A 125 -6.27 -14.24 18.25
N ALA A 126 -7.11 -14.14 17.22
CA ALA A 126 -8.20 -15.11 17.01
C ALA A 126 -7.68 -16.54 16.78
N LYS A 127 -6.54 -16.66 16.08
CA LYS A 127 -5.89 -17.97 15.85
C LYS A 127 -5.36 -18.55 17.15
N GLN A 128 -4.69 -17.76 17.97
CA GLN A 128 -4.17 -18.19 19.26
C GLN A 128 -5.30 -18.60 20.21
N GLN A 129 -6.35 -17.79 20.32
CA GLN A 129 -7.53 -18.13 21.12
C GLN A 129 -8.19 -19.45 20.66
N TYR A 130 -8.22 -19.70 19.34
CA TYR A 130 -8.72 -20.97 18.83
C TYR A 130 -7.80 -22.14 19.21
N GLU A 131 -6.50 -21.99 19.17
CA GLU A 131 -5.54 -23.02 19.59
C GLU A 131 -5.72 -23.39 21.07
N ASP A 132 -6.01 -22.40 21.91
CA ASP A 132 -6.20 -22.58 23.35
C ASP A 132 -7.55 -23.18 23.71
N THR A 133 -8.63 -22.73 23.08
CA THR A 133 -10.01 -23.06 23.46
C THR A 133 -10.67 -24.12 22.57
N LYS A 134 -10.18 -24.28 21.32
CA LYS A 134 -10.79 -25.11 20.26
C LYS A 134 -12.26 -24.77 19.97
N ASP A 135 -12.69 -23.54 20.24
CA ASP A 135 -14.06 -23.09 19.98
C ASP A 135 -14.33 -22.95 18.48
N PRO A 136 -15.26 -23.73 17.89
CA PRO A 136 -15.57 -23.68 16.46
C PRO A 136 -16.06 -22.30 15.96
N ARG A 137 -16.61 -21.46 16.86
CA ARG A 137 -17.09 -20.10 16.52
C ARG A 137 -15.94 -19.21 16.08
N LEU A 138 -14.75 -19.41 16.62
CA LEU A 138 -13.55 -18.64 16.27
C LEU A 138 -13.07 -18.91 14.84
N LEU A 139 -13.40 -20.06 14.24
CA LEU A 139 -13.03 -20.36 12.84
C LEU A 139 -13.62 -19.35 11.84
N LYS A 140 -14.83 -18.86 12.10
CA LYS A 140 -15.42 -17.80 11.26
C LYS A 140 -14.67 -16.48 11.40
N HIS A 141 -14.26 -16.12 12.60
CA HIS A 141 -13.48 -14.91 12.87
C HIS A 141 -12.09 -15.02 12.25
N ILE A 142 -11.42 -16.15 12.39
CA ILE A 142 -10.13 -16.41 11.75
C ILE A 142 -10.23 -16.24 10.23
N SER A 143 -11.24 -16.83 9.60
CA SER A 143 -11.47 -16.70 8.16
C SER A 143 -11.74 -15.27 7.74
N LEU A 144 -12.58 -14.55 8.50
CA LEU A 144 -12.89 -13.14 8.24
C LEU A 144 -11.63 -12.27 8.32
N TYR A 145 -10.89 -12.35 9.42
CA TYR A 145 -9.68 -11.56 9.60
C TYR A 145 -8.59 -11.91 8.59
N ASN A 146 -8.47 -13.18 8.21
CA ASN A 146 -7.56 -13.60 7.16
C ASN A 146 -7.92 -12.95 5.81
N ASN A 147 -9.20 -12.89 5.46
CA ASN A 147 -9.65 -12.24 4.23
C ASN A 147 -9.41 -10.73 4.28
N ILE A 148 -9.64 -10.09 5.42
CA ILE A 148 -9.40 -8.64 5.60
C ILE A 148 -7.90 -8.34 5.46
N GLN A 149 -7.02 -9.08 6.15
CA GLN A 149 -5.58 -8.85 6.04
C GLN A 149 -5.07 -9.09 4.61
N MET A 150 -5.56 -10.13 3.93
CA MET A 150 -5.19 -10.42 2.54
C MET A 150 -5.67 -9.31 1.60
N ALA A 151 -6.89 -8.82 1.78
CA ALA A 151 -7.43 -7.69 1.03
C ALA A 151 -6.55 -6.44 1.18
N LYS A 152 -6.19 -6.09 2.42
CA LYS A 152 -5.30 -4.95 2.70
C LYS A 152 -3.92 -5.15 2.10
N LYS A 153 -3.33 -6.35 2.21
CA LYS A 153 -2.02 -6.67 1.62
C LYS A 153 -2.02 -6.50 0.09
N ILE A 154 -3.05 -7.01 -0.59
CA ILE A 154 -3.18 -6.89 -2.05
C ILE A 154 -3.36 -5.41 -2.44
N SER A 155 -4.22 -4.69 -1.74
CA SER A 155 -4.45 -3.27 -1.97
C SER A 155 -3.16 -2.47 -1.83
N LEU A 156 -2.45 -2.60 -0.71
CA LEU A 156 -1.22 -1.87 -0.44
C LEU A 156 -0.12 -2.15 -1.47
N ASN A 157 0.06 -3.41 -1.86
CA ASN A 157 1.06 -3.77 -2.86
C ASN A 157 0.72 -3.22 -4.26
N SER A 158 -0.55 -2.96 -4.55
CA SER A 158 -0.98 -2.39 -5.82
C SER A 158 -0.92 -0.85 -5.86
N ALA A 159 -0.70 -0.19 -4.73
CA ALA A 159 -0.69 1.27 -4.62
C ALA A 159 0.39 1.92 -5.50
N TYR A 160 1.61 1.39 -5.43
CA TYR A 160 2.73 1.89 -6.23
C TYR A 160 2.42 1.81 -7.75
N GLY A 161 1.90 0.66 -8.21
CA GLY A 161 1.50 0.50 -9.60
C GLY A 161 0.36 1.45 -10.02
N ALA A 162 -0.50 1.85 -9.10
CA ALA A 162 -1.54 2.83 -9.37
C ALA A 162 -0.95 4.24 -9.51
N ILE A 163 -0.04 4.65 -8.63
CA ILE A 163 0.63 5.97 -8.67
C ILE A 163 1.36 6.17 -10.00
N GLY A 164 2.07 5.16 -10.48
CA GLY A 164 2.80 5.20 -11.77
C GLY A 164 1.92 5.05 -13.02
N ASN A 165 0.60 5.02 -12.90
CA ASN A 165 -0.31 4.80 -14.02
C ASN A 165 -0.97 6.11 -14.49
N ASN A 166 -0.83 6.45 -15.77
CA ASN A 166 -1.36 7.68 -16.38
C ASN A 166 -2.89 7.86 -16.27
N TRP A 167 -3.63 6.77 -16.10
CA TRP A 167 -5.07 6.79 -15.93
C TRP A 167 -5.50 7.05 -14.48
N PHE A 168 -4.51 7.10 -13.58
CA PHE A 168 -4.76 7.42 -12.18
C PHE A 168 -4.98 8.91 -12.00
N ARG A 169 -5.96 9.31 -11.21
CA ARG A 169 -6.29 10.71 -10.95
C ARG A 169 -5.14 11.48 -10.29
N TYR A 170 -4.39 10.80 -9.44
CA TYR A 170 -3.30 11.34 -8.64
C TYR A 170 -1.93 10.95 -9.22
N PHE A 171 -1.90 10.63 -10.52
CA PHE A 171 -0.65 10.31 -11.21
C PHE A 171 0.32 11.48 -11.16
N ASP A 172 1.54 11.19 -10.73
CA ASP A 172 2.66 12.13 -10.78
C ASP A 172 3.93 11.34 -11.06
N LEU A 173 4.60 11.66 -12.17
CA LEU A 173 5.80 10.95 -12.62
C LEU A 173 6.99 11.16 -11.67
N MET A 174 7.03 12.32 -10.99
CA MET A 174 8.12 12.64 -10.05
C MET A 174 7.96 11.93 -8.70
N VAL A 175 6.79 11.36 -8.44
CA VAL A 175 6.47 10.60 -7.22
C VAL A 175 6.57 9.09 -7.46
N ALA A 176 6.41 8.66 -8.71
CA ALA A 176 6.52 7.26 -9.12
C ALA A 176 7.97 6.81 -9.26
#